data_760f3add83e09d744bc2ca28895ccfae
#
_entry.id   760f3add83e09d744bc2ca28895ccfae
#
_cell.length_a   1.000
_cell.length_b   1.000
_cell.length_c   1.000
_cell.angle_alpha   90.00
_cell.angle_beta   90.00
_cell.angle_gamma   90.00
#
_symmetry.space_group_name_H-M   'P 1'
#
loop_
_entity.id
_entity.type
_entity.pdbx_description
1 polymer ?
#
loop_
_entity_poly.entity_id
_entity_poly.type
_entity_poly.pdbx_seq_one_letter_code
_entity_poly.pdbx_strand_id
1 'polypeptide(L)'
;NAEPDVLTSGKSLGGGKASISAYTCKEKIFKKSYDNLRDATLHSTTFNALGEETMTAIEAINIIIEDNYLKKSKEIFNILNPGLIELKKKYPNIISDVRGSGSLNGIVINTDFTDKYFLPLIKLIPSQFTKDDYAFKKIVVSSIISELYDTHKILTFYGSNIDLPLKISAPIITKKEYIDYFLSSLDKTLSMGLIKLITKFIKK
;
A
#
# COMPACT_ATOMS: atom_id res chain seq x y z
N ASN A 1 16.36 -15.04 -7.88
CA ASN A 1 16.73 -13.82 -8.62
C ASN A 1 16.07 -13.89 -10.00
N ALA A 2 15.21 -12.93 -10.32
CA ALA A 2 14.65 -12.77 -11.65
C ALA A 2 15.36 -11.60 -12.32
N GLU A 3 15.83 -11.82 -13.54
CA GLU A 3 16.39 -10.75 -14.38
C GLU A 3 15.36 -10.41 -15.46
N PRO A 4 14.65 -9.27 -15.36
CA PRO A 4 13.62 -8.92 -16.31
C PRO A 4 14.22 -8.54 -17.66
N ASP A 5 13.49 -8.84 -18.73
CA ASP A 5 13.84 -8.37 -20.07
C ASP A 5 13.45 -6.91 -20.30
N VAL A 6 12.35 -6.47 -19.65
CA VAL A 6 11.87 -5.09 -19.63
C VAL A 6 11.46 -4.74 -18.20
N LEU A 7 11.88 -3.57 -17.73
CA LEU A 7 11.51 -2.99 -16.44
C LEU A 7 10.83 -1.65 -16.68
N THR A 8 9.67 -1.45 -16.10
CA THR A 8 9.00 -0.15 -16.06
C THR A 8 9.11 0.47 -14.68
N SER A 9 9.42 1.77 -14.63
CA SER A 9 9.59 2.55 -13.40
C SER A 9 8.75 3.81 -13.47
N GLY A 10 8.27 4.27 -12.31
CA GLY A 10 7.47 5.49 -12.23
C GLY A 10 7.20 5.87 -10.78
N LYS A 11 6.17 6.67 -10.52
CA LYS A 11 5.75 7.11 -9.18
C LYS A 11 6.88 7.82 -8.43
N SER A 12 7.49 7.19 -7.43
CA SER A 12 8.60 7.74 -6.65
C SER A 12 9.91 7.94 -7.44
N LEU A 13 9.96 7.50 -8.71
CA LEU A 13 11.11 7.78 -9.57
C LEU A 13 11.42 9.29 -9.66
N GLY A 14 10.39 10.13 -9.71
CA GLY A 14 10.52 11.58 -9.70
C GLY A 14 10.67 12.22 -8.31
N GLY A 15 11.00 11.43 -7.26
CA GLY A 15 11.20 11.95 -5.90
C GLY A 15 9.98 12.60 -5.27
N GLY A 16 8.77 12.37 -5.81
CA GLY A 16 7.55 13.07 -5.39
C GLY A 16 7.44 14.52 -5.87
N LYS A 17 8.37 14.98 -6.72
CA LYS A 17 8.44 16.34 -7.26
C LYS A 17 8.13 16.39 -8.75
N ALA A 18 8.63 15.44 -9.53
CA ALA A 18 8.46 15.38 -10.97
C ALA A 18 7.54 14.22 -11.39
N SER A 19 6.75 14.45 -12.44
CA SER A 19 5.93 13.43 -13.08
C SER A 19 6.72 12.76 -14.19
N ILE A 20 7.42 11.67 -13.87
CA ILE A 20 8.26 10.94 -14.79
C ILE A 20 8.02 9.44 -14.69
N SER A 21 8.11 8.77 -15.81
CA SER A 21 8.20 7.31 -15.90
C SER A 21 9.29 6.92 -16.89
N ALA A 22 9.83 5.74 -16.70
CA ALA A 22 10.86 5.18 -17.58
C ALA A 22 10.59 3.70 -17.84
N TYR A 23 11.05 3.21 -18.95
CA TYR A 23 11.25 1.79 -19.16
C TYR A 23 12.72 1.52 -19.52
N THR A 24 13.23 0.42 -19.04
CA THR A 24 14.57 -0.08 -19.31
C THR A 24 14.43 -1.47 -19.91
N CYS A 25 15.14 -1.75 -20.97
CA CYS A 25 15.11 -3.08 -21.58
C CYS A 25 16.54 -3.55 -21.92
N LYS A 26 16.68 -4.86 -22.10
CA LYS A 26 17.93 -5.43 -22.59
C LYS A 26 18.26 -4.92 -23.98
N GLU A 27 19.55 -4.70 -24.24
CA GLU A 27 20.04 -4.17 -25.52
C GLU A 27 19.53 -4.94 -26.75
N LYS A 28 19.45 -6.28 -26.65
CA LYS A 28 18.92 -7.12 -27.73
C LYS A 28 17.47 -6.79 -28.13
N ILE A 29 16.65 -6.34 -27.13
CA ILE A 29 15.26 -5.95 -27.38
C ILE A 29 15.21 -4.57 -27.99
N PHE A 30 16.00 -3.62 -27.44
CA PHE A 30 16.12 -2.29 -27.96
C PHE A 30 16.55 -2.29 -29.43
N LYS A 31 17.65 -2.99 -29.75
CA LYS A 31 18.15 -3.12 -31.13
C LYS A 31 17.11 -3.72 -32.09
N LYS A 32 16.40 -4.76 -31.66
CA LYS A 32 15.37 -5.37 -32.50
C LYS A 32 14.22 -4.39 -32.83
N SER A 33 13.93 -3.45 -31.94
CA SER A 33 12.84 -2.49 -32.11
C SER A 33 13.24 -1.20 -32.79
N TYR A 34 14.48 -0.74 -32.68
CA TYR A 34 14.92 0.61 -33.04
C TYR A 34 16.23 0.65 -33.83
N ASP A 35 16.72 -0.47 -34.33
CA ASP A 35 18.05 -0.59 -34.94
C ASP A 35 18.18 0.02 -36.36
N ASN A 36 17.11 0.65 -36.84
CA ASN A 36 17.14 1.29 -38.16
C ASN A 36 16.52 2.69 -38.09
N LEU A 37 16.90 3.55 -39.02
CA LEU A 37 16.45 4.96 -39.09
C LEU A 37 14.93 5.08 -39.26
N ARG A 38 14.26 4.10 -39.86
CA ARG A 38 12.81 4.10 -40.10
C ARG A 38 12.08 3.92 -38.76
N ASP A 39 12.60 3.12 -37.88
CA ASP A 39 11.94 2.74 -36.62
C ASP A 39 12.43 3.59 -35.42
N ALA A 40 13.49 4.40 -35.61
CA ALA A 40 14.09 5.21 -34.55
C ALA A 40 13.12 6.19 -33.88
N THR A 41 12.04 6.57 -34.56
CA THR A 41 11.03 7.51 -34.06
C THR A 41 9.70 6.83 -33.64
N LEU A 42 9.62 5.50 -33.63
CA LEU A 42 8.41 4.78 -33.24
C LEU A 42 7.94 5.11 -31.82
N HIS A 43 8.88 5.43 -30.95
CA HIS A 43 8.56 5.86 -29.58
C HIS A 43 9.02 7.31 -29.40
N SER A 44 8.32 8.23 -30.04
CA SER A 44 8.52 9.67 -29.85
C SER A 44 7.25 10.29 -29.29
N THR A 45 7.39 10.97 -28.13
CA THR A 45 6.30 11.70 -27.49
C THR A 45 6.76 13.12 -27.11
N THR A 46 5.81 14.04 -26.96
CA THR A 46 6.10 15.42 -26.55
C THR A 46 6.86 15.49 -25.22
N PHE A 47 6.64 14.54 -24.33
CA PHE A 47 7.23 14.51 -22.99
C PHE A 47 8.46 13.60 -22.87
N ASN A 48 9.02 13.14 -23.97
CA ASN A 48 10.29 12.40 -23.93
C ASN A 48 11.46 13.32 -23.57
N ALA A 49 12.34 12.81 -22.70
CA ALA A 49 13.61 13.44 -22.34
C ALA A 49 13.48 14.89 -21.84
N LEU A 50 12.42 15.21 -21.09
CA LEU A 50 12.33 16.50 -20.41
C LEU A 50 13.46 16.64 -19.39
N GLY A 51 14.23 17.73 -19.52
CA GLY A 51 15.48 17.93 -18.77
C GLY A 51 15.25 18.03 -17.26
N GLU A 52 14.26 18.82 -16.83
CA GLU A 52 13.99 19.06 -15.41
C GLU A 52 13.52 17.80 -14.69
N GLU A 53 12.59 17.05 -15.29
CA GLU A 53 12.08 15.78 -14.73
C GLU A 53 13.18 14.73 -14.66
N THR A 54 14.03 14.67 -15.68
CA THR A 54 15.14 13.73 -15.73
C THR A 54 16.19 14.04 -14.65
N MET A 55 16.56 15.30 -14.49
CA MET A 55 17.49 15.73 -13.44
C MET A 55 16.92 15.48 -12.05
N THR A 56 15.63 15.73 -11.85
CA THR A 56 14.94 15.44 -10.58
C THR A 56 14.93 13.94 -10.28
N ALA A 57 14.73 13.10 -11.29
CA ALA A 57 14.79 11.65 -11.13
C ALA A 57 16.22 11.15 -10.81
N ILE A 58 17.23 11.70 -11.45
CA ILE A 58 18.64 11.38 -11.16
C ILE A 58 18.96 11.70 -9.70
N GLU A 59 18.58 12.89 -9.23
CA GLU A 59 18.81 13.29 -7.84
C GLU A 59 18.04 12.40 -6.86
N ALA A 60 16.79 12.05 -7.17
CA ALA A 60 16.02 11.12 -6.35
C ALA A 60 16.70 9.73 -6.22
N ILE A 61 17.29 9.24 -7.32
CA ILE A 61 18.04 7.97 -7.30
C ILE A 61 19.32 8.13 -6.47
N ASN A 62 20.07 9.23 -6.63
CA ASN A 62 21.26 9.50 -5.84
C ASN A 62 20.95 9.49 -4.34
N ILE A 63 19.92 10.19 -3.91
CA ILE A 63 19.46 10.21 -2.51
C ILE A 63 19.12 8.78 -2.01
N ILE A 64 18.42 7.98 -2.82
CA ILE A 64 18.07 6.59 -2.46
C ILE A 64 19.35 5.76 -2.21
N ILE A 65 20.40 5.97 -3.03
CA ILE A 65 21.65 5.23 -2.91
C ILE A 65 22.48 5.76 -1.74
N GLU A 66 22.74 7.06 -1.68
CA GLU A 66 23.60 7.72 -0.69
C GLU A 66 23.04 7.57 0.73
N ASP A 67 21.76 7.76 0.88
CA ASP A 67 21.04 7.62 2.15
C ASP A 67 20.73 6.16 2.54
N ASN A 68 21.11 5.21 1.70
CA ASN A 68 20.91 3.77 1.91
C ASN A 68 19.45 3.41 2.24
N TYR A 69 18.51 3.83 1.40
CA TYR A 69 17.07 3.63 1.62
C TYR A 69 16.67 2.16 1.72
N LEU A 70 17.42 1.25 1.10
CA LEU A 70 17.19 -0.20 1.23
C LEU A 70 17.39 -0.67 2.68
N LYS A 71 18.43 -0.16 3.36
CA LYS A 71 18.68 -0.46 4.77
C LYS A 71 17.60 0.14 5.66
N LYS A 72 17.27 1.42 5.47
CA LYS A 72 16.20 2.10 6.21
C LYS A 72 14.85 1.38 6.06
N SER A 73 14.53 0.93 4.85
CA SER A 73 13.32 0.16 4.57
C SER A 73 13.28 -1.18 5.33
N LYS A 74 14.41 -1.89 5.40
CA LYS A 74 14.53 -3.13 6.19
C LYS A 74 14.39 -2.87 7.70
N GLU A 75 14.94 -1.78 8.20
CA GLU A 75 14.82 -1.40 9.62
C GLU A 75 13.35 -1.15 9.99
N ILE A 76 12.59 -0.43 9.14
CA ILE A 76 11.14 -0.26 9.33
C ILE A 76 10.43 -1.61 9.33
N PHE A 77 10.72 -2.47 8.37
CA PHE A 77 10.11 -3.81 8.27
C PHE A 77 10.35 -4.63 9.53
N ASN A 78 11.58 -4.63 10.05
CA ASN A 78 11.97 -5.41 11.22
C ASN A 78 11.24 -5.02 12.51
N ILE A 79 10.64 -3.82 12.55
CA ILE A 79 9.82 -3.36 13.68
C ILE A 79 8.33 -3.54 13.37
N LEU A 80 7.90 -3.05 12.20
CA LEU A 80 6.49 -3.01 11.82
C LEU A 80 5.89 -4.39 11.61
N ASN A 81 6.56 -5.24 10.83
CA ASN A 81 6.00 -6.54 10.45
C ASN A 81 5.82 -7.50 11.64
N PRO A 82 6.77 -7.67 12.56
CA PRO A 82 6.55 -8.46 13.77
C PRO A 82 5.39 -7.94 14.62
N GLY A 83 5.26 -6.61 14.76
CA GLY A 83 4.13 -6.01 15.48
C GLY A 83 2.78 -6.33 14.86
N LEU A 84 2.69 -6.32 13.53
CA LEU A 84 1.47 -6.72 12.80
C LEU A 84 1.17 -8.21 12.96
N ILE A 85 2.19 -9.07 12.98
CA ILE A 85 2.05 -10.51 13.24
C ILE A 85 1.52 -10.76 14.65
N GLU A 86 2.00 -10.05 15.66
CA GLU A 86 1.47 -10.14 17.02
C GLU A 86 0.00 -9.69 17.09
N LEU A 87 -0.37 -8.62 16.40
CA LEU A 87 -1.77 -8.21 16.29
C LEU A 87 -2.64 -9.27 15.61
N LYS A 88 -2.14 -9.94 14.56
CA LYS A 88 -2.84 -11.08 13.95
C LYS A 88 -3.07 -12.20 14.96
N LYS A 89 -2.07 -12.55 15.77
CA LYS A 89 -2.22 -13.57 16.83
C LYS A 89 -3.25 -13.15 17.88
N LYS A 90 -3.26 -11.86 18.25
CA LYS A 90 -4.22 -11.30 19.23
C LYS A 90 -5.63 -11.22 18.70
N TYR A 91 -5.82 -10.95 17.41
CA TYR A 91 -7.11 -10.76 16.75
C TYR A 91 -7.30 -11.72 15.55
N PRO A 92 -7.20 -13.06 15.75
CA PRO A 92 -7.23 -14.03 14.65
C PRO A 92 -8.54 -14.04 13.87
N ASN A 93 -9.65 -13.64 14.52
CA ASN A 93 -10.96 -13.53 13.88
C ASN A 93 -11.13 -12.23 13.07
N ILE A 94 -10.23 -11.25 13.26
CA ILE A 94 -10.30 -9.97 12.55
C ILE A 94 -9.24 -9.91 11.46
N ILE A 95 -8.02 -10.36 11.74
CA ILE A 95 -6.90 -10.33 10.79
C ILE A 95 -6.66 -11.74 10.24
N SER A 96 -6.93 -11.93 8.96
CA SER A 96 -6.69 -13.19 8.26
C SER A 96 -5.23 -13.33 7.81
N ASP A 97 -4.60 -12.24 7.38
CA ASP A 97 -3.24 -12.29 6.84
C ASP A 97 -2.46 -10.99 7.07
N VAL A 98 -1.11 -11.11 7.11
CA VAL A 98 -0.16 -9.98 7.13
C VAL A 98 0.80 -10.16 5.98
N ARG A 99 0.86 -9.16 5.10
CA ARG A 99 1.70 -9.17 3.89
C ARG A 99 2.56 -7.93 3.85
N GLY A 100 3.74 -8.03 3.25
CA GLY A 100 4.55 -6.84 3.03
C GLY A 100 6.02 -7.12 2.82
N SER A 101 6.72 -6.04 2.45
CA SER A 101 8.17 -6.01 2.35
C SER A 101 8.64 -4.56 2.55
N GLY A 102 9.72 -4.37 3.26
CA GLY A 102 10.22 -3.04 3.57
C GLY A 102 9.18 -2.18 4.30
N SER A 103 9.05 -0.93 3.89
CA SER A 103 8.09 0.02 4.48
C SER A 103 6.64 -0.19 4.02
N LEU A 104 6.40 -1.02 3.00
CA LEU A 104 5.07 -1.30 2.49
C LEU A 104 4.54 -2.60 3.08
N ASN A 105 3.53 -2.49 3.94
CA ASN A 105 2.88 -3.62 4.59
C ASN A 105 1.36 -3.50 4.42
N GLY A 106 0.67 -4.59 4.72
CA GLY A 106 -0.79 -4.64 4.70
C GLY A 106 -1.31 -5.73 5.60
N ILE A 107 -2.48 -5.49 6.16
CA ILE A 107 -3.25 -6.50 6.87
C ILE A 107 -4.53 -6.80 6.10
N VAL A 108 -4.81 -8.07 5.89
CA VAL A 108 -6.07 -8.53 5.29
C VAL A 108 -7.06 -8.74 6.42
N ILE A 109 -8.17 -8.04 6.34
CA ILE A 109 -9.24 -8.17 7.32
C ILE A 109 -10.11 -9.36 6.93
N ASN A 110 -10.40 -10.23 7.89
CA ASN A 110 -11.33 -11.33 7.69
C ASN A 110 -12.72 -10.75 7.42
N THR A 111 -13.31 -11.15 6.30
CA THR A 111 -14.65 -10.75 5.87
C THR A 111 -15.46 -11.95 5.41
N ASP A 112 -15.17 -13.13 5.95
CA ASP A 112 -15.93 -14.33 5.64
C ASP A 112 -17.33 -14.24 6.24
N PHE A 113 -18.33 -14.09 5.39
CA PHE A 113 -19.75 -13.97 5.78
C PHE A 113 -20.36 -15.23 6.39
N THR A 114 -19.72 -16.36 6.22
CA THR A 114 -20.17 -17.63 6.82
C THR A 114 -19.81 -17.71 8.29
N ASP A 115 -18.90 -16.85 8.76
CA ASP A 115 -18.50 -16.79 10.14
C ASP A 115 -19.62 -16.18 11.01
N LYS A 116 -19.95 -16.85 12.11
CA LYS A 116 -20.94 -16.40 13.12
C LYS A 116 -20.67 -14.97 13.63
N TYR A 117 -19.45 -14.50 13.53
CA TYR A 117 -19.04 -13.14 13.88
C TYR A 117 -19.68 -12.06 12.98
N PHE A 118 -19.98 -12.38 11.72
CA PHE A 118 -20.48 -11.41 10.76
C PHE A 118 -22.00 -11.37 10.63
N LEU A 119 -22.71 -12.41 11.07
CA LEU A 119 -24.17 -12.44 11.03
C LEU A 119 -24.85 -11.24 11.69
N PRO A 120 -24.39 -10.74 12.87
CA PRO A 120 -24.94 -9.51 13.45
C PRO A 120 -24.62 -8.25 12.64
N LEU A 121 -23.45 -8.21 11.94
CA LEU A 121 -23.02 -7.07 11.15
C LEU A 121 -23.83 -6.88 9.89
N ILE A 122 -24.21 -7.99 9.24
CA ILE A 122 -25.02 -7.96 8.02
C ILE A 122 -26.37 -7.25 8.29
N LYS A 123 -26.93 -7.38 9.48
CA LYS A 123 -28.18 -6.72 9.87
C LYS A 123 -28.07 -5.21 10.07
N LEU A 124 -26.86 -4.70 10.31
CA LEU A 124 -26.59 -3.27 10.52
C LEU A 124 -26.36 -2.52 9.21
N ILE A 125 -26.06 -3.23 8.14
CA ILE A 125 -25.71 -2.64 6.85
C ILE A 125 -26.92 -2.67 5.91
N PRO A 126 -27.25 -1.59 5.22
CA PRO A 126 -28.33 -1.57 4.25
C PRO A 126 -28.19 -2.70 3.24
N SER A 127 -29.30 -3.38 2.93
CA SER A 127 -29.31 -4.62 2.11
C SER A 127 -28.69 -4.46 0.73
N GLN A 128 -28.65 -3.27 0.18
CA GLN A 128 -27.99 -2.96 -1.08
C GLN A 128 -26.47 -3.18 -1.06
N PHE A 129 -25.83 -3.03 0.11
CA PHE A 129 -24.39 -3.23 0.28
C PHE A 129 -24.04 -4.66 0.76
N THR A 130 -24.99 -5.40 1.29
CA THR A 130 -24.76 -6.79 1.73
C THR A 130 -24.91 -7.80 0.59
N LYS A 131 -25.44 -7.39 -0.55
CA LYS A 131 -25.52 -8.20 -1.77
C LYS A 131 -24.21 -8.20 -2.57
N ASP A 132 -23.36 -7.21 -2.33
CA ASP A 132 -22.04 -7.07 -2.96
C ASP A 132 -20.95 -7.30 -1.92
N ASP A 133 -20.30 -8.47 -1.99
CA ASP A 133 -19.19 -8.86 -1.12
C ASP A 133 -18.08 -7.80 -1.10
N TYR A 134 -17.78 -7.20 -2.24
CA TYR A 134 -16.75 -6.17 -2.34
C TYR A 134 -17.15 -4.87 -1.63
N ALA A 135 -18.40 -4.45 -1.75
CA ALA A 135 -18.91 -3.26 -1.07
C ALA A 135 -18.89 -3.44 0.46
N PHE A 136 -19.24 -4.64 0.93
CA PHE A 136 -19.17 -4.95 2.36
C PHE A 136 -17.72 -4.92 2.89
N LYS A 137 -16.79 -5.56 2.18
CA LYS A 137 -15.36 -5.51 2.52
C LYS A 137 -14.85 -4.08 2.63
N LYS A 138 -15.26 -3.20 1.71
CA LYS A 138 -14.94 -1.77 1.77
C LYS A 138 -15.45 -1.12 3.05
N ILE A 139 -16.69 -1.35 3.43
CA ILE A 139 -17.27 -0.79 4.66
C ILE A 139 -16.46 -1.23 5.89
N VAL A 140 -16.14 -2.51 5.98
CA VAL A 140 -15.36 -3.06 7.11
C VAL A 140 -14.00 -2.37 7.20
N VAL A 141 -13.24 -2.36 6.11
CA VAL A 141 -11.89 -1.76 6.10
C VAL A 141 -11.97 -0.25 6.31
N SER A 142 -12.95 0.42 5.68
CA SER A 142 -13.14 1.87 5.85
C SER A 142 -13.50 2.26 7.28
N SER A 143 -14.20 1.41 8.02
CA SER A 143 -14.53 1.65 9.44
C SER A 143 -13.27 1.68 10.32
N ILE A 144 -12.30 0.81 10.04
CA ILE A 144 -10.99 0.80 10.72
C ILE A 144 -10.18 2.05 10.35
N ILE A 145 -10.13 2.38 9.05
CA ILE A 145 -9.43 3.58 8.55
C ILE A 145 -10.00 4.85 9.18
N SER A 146 -11.33 4.96 9.23
CA SER A 146 -12.02 6.10 9.83
C SER A 146 -11.67 6.27 11.31
N GLU A 147 -11.65 5.17 12.08
CA GLU A 147 -11.27 5.21 13.49
C GLU A 147 -9.81 5.61 13.70
N LEU A 148 -8.89 5.04 12.91
CA LEU A 148 -7.48 5.41 12.95
C LEU A 148 -7.27 6.90 12.64
N TYR A 149 -8.00 7.43 11.65
CA TYR A 149 -7.88 8.83 11.28
C TYR A 149 -8.51 9.77 12.30
N ASP A 150 -9.76 9.50 12.70
CA ASP A 150 -10.52 10.42 13.56
C ASP A 150 -9.96 10.48 14.98
N THR A 151 -9.62 9.31 15.54
CA THR A 151 -9.20 9.19 16.92
C THR A 151 -7.69 9.34 17.09
N HIS A 152 -6.92 8.74 16.17
CA HIS A 152 -5.47 8.65 16.30
C HIS A 152 -4.70 9.54 15.30
N LYS A 153 -5.39 10.23 14.37
CA LYS A 153 -4.80 11.08 13.33
C LYS A 153 -3.81 10.33 12.42
N ILE A 154 -4.07 9.05 12.20
CA ILE A 154 -3.27 8.17 11.36
C ILE A 154 -3.99 7.96 10.04
N LEU A 155 -3.40 8.44 8.95
CA LEU A 155 -3.92 8.23 7.60
C LEU A 155 -3.44 6.89 7.05
N THR A 156 -4.37 6.02 6.76
CA THR A 156 -4.17 4.76 6.06
C THR A 156 -5.17 4.64 4.91
N PHE A 157 -5.01 3.65 4.06
CA PHE A 157 -5.97 3.38 2.99
C PHE A 157 -5.98 1.89 2.63
N TYR A 158 -6.94 1.46 1.84
CA TYR A 158 -7.00 0.07 1.37
C TYR A 158 -6.48 -0.05 -0.07
N GLY A 159 -5.98 -1.24 -0.42
CA GLY A 159 -5.67 -1.59 -1.80
C GLY A 159 -6.94 -1.76 -2.63
N SER A 160 -6.81 -1.69 -3.96
CA SER A 160 -7.92 -1.94 -4.92
C SER A 160 -8.07 -3.41 -5.32
N ASN A 161 -7.48 -4.32 -4.57
CA ASN A 161 -7.48 -5.75 -4.85
C ASN A 161 -8.74 -6.41 -4.26
N ILE A 162 -8.98 -7.66 -4.64
CA ILE A 162 -10.12 -8.47 -4.16
C ILE A 162 -10.14 -8.55 -2.62
N ASP A 163 -8.98 -8.71 -1.99
CA ASP A 163 -8.85 -8.84 -0.53
C ASP A 163 -8.95 -7.51 0.24
N LEU A 164 -8.89 -6.36 -0.45
CA LEU A 164 -8.91 -5.02 0.14
C LEU A 164 -8.04 -4.88 1.39
N PRO A 165 -6.73 -5.19 1.36
CA PRO A 165 -5.90 -5.08 2.55
C PRO A 165 -5.85 -3.64 3.04
N LEU A 166 -5.92 -3.43 4.35
CA LEU A 166 -5.54 -2.17 4.98
C LEU A 166 -4.06 -1.94 4.71
N LYS A 167 -3.74 -0.96 3.90
CA LYS A 167 -2.40 -0.68 3.39
C LYS A 167 -1.67 0.27 4.32
N ILE A 168 -0.47 -0.11 4.68
CA ILE A 168 0.42 0.63 5.57
C ILE A 168 1.68 0.96 4.77
N SER A 169 1.93 2.24 4.56
CA SER A 169 3.10 2.74 3.82
C SER A 169 3.81 3.79 4.65
N ALA A 170 4.70 3.34 5.51
CA ALA A 170 5.47 4.23 6.35
C ALA A 170 6.51 4.99 5.51
N PRO A 171 6.63 6.33 5.63
CA PRO A 171 7.73 7.06 5.03
C PRO A 171 9.08 6.49 5.46
N ILE A 172 10.06 6.51 4.54
CA ILE A 172 11.39 5.92 4.78
C ILE A 172 12.14 6.57 5.97
N ILE A 173 11.78 7.78 6.32
CA ILE A 173 12.34 8.53 7.46
C ILE A 173 11.57 8.30 8.77
N THR A 174 10.60 7.38 8.78
CA THR A 174 9.76 7.13 9.97
C THR A 174 10.61 6.58 11.11
N LYS A 175 10.55 7.26 12.26
CA LYS A 175 11.21 6.82 13.48
C LYS A 175 10.41 5.71 14.15
N LYS A 176 11.11 4.90 14.97
CA LYS A 176 10.53 3.80 15.73
C LYS A 176 9.32 4.22 16.57
N GLU A 177 9.37 5.39 17.22
CA GLU A 177 8.30 5.92 18.06
C GLU A 177 6.96 6.06 17.33
N TYR A 178 6.98 6.43 16.04
CA TYR A 178 5.76 6.52 15.21
C TYR A 178 5.23 5.16 14.80
N ILE A 179 6.12 4.17 14.61
CA ILE A 179 5.71 2.78 14.34
C ILE A 179 5.05 2.19 15.58
N ASP A 180 5.66 2.40 16.77
CA ASP A 180 5.11 1.95 18.05
C ASP A 180 3.75 2.62 18.32
N TYR A 181 3.63 3.92 18.04
CA TYR A 181 2.37 4.65 18.15
C TYR A 181 1.29 4.08 17.20
N PHE A 182 1.65 3.81 15.96
CA PHE A 182 0.76 3.18 14.98
C PHE A 182 0.27 1.81 15.46
N LEU A 183 1.17 0.92 15.88
CA LEU A 183 0.83 -0.41 16.36
C LEU A 183 -0.10 -0.36 17.59
N SER A 184 0.21 0.53 18.55
CA SER A 184 -0.64 0.75 19.72
C SER A 184 -2.03 1.29 19.35
N SER A 185 -2.10 2.22 18.40
CA SER A 185 -3.35 2.80 17.92
C SER A 185 -4.20 1.78 17.17
N LEU A 186 -3.56 0.95 16.35
CA LEU A 186 -4.23 -0.14 15.64
C LEU A 186 -4.76 -1.20 16.64
N ASP A 187 -3.99 -1.54 17.67
CA ASP A 187 -4.43 -2.43 18.75
C ASP A 187 -5.68 -1.90 19.46
N LYS A 188 -5.68 -0.63 19.85
CA LYS A 188 -6.83 0.03 20.46
C LYS A 188 -8.04 0.04 19.53
N THR A 189 -7.84 0.33 18.26
CA THR A 189 -8.90 0.31 17.25
C THR A 189 -9.51 -1.09 17.12
N LEU A 190 -8.69 -2.11 16.94
CA LEU A 190 -9.17 -3.49 16.77
C LEU A 190 -9.83 -4.04 18.04
N SER A 191 -9.39 -3.61 19.22
CA SER A 191 -10.00 -4.01 20.51
C SER A 191 -11.45 -3.55 20.66
N MET A 192 -11.89 -2.54 19.91
CA MET A 192 -13.29 -2.11 19.88
C MET A 192 -14.22 -3.16 19.26
N GLY A 193 -13.68 -4.04 18.42
CA GLY A 193 -14.43 -5.02 17.64
C GLY A 193 -15.13 -4.42 16.42
N LEU A 194 -15.27 -5.23 15.36
CA LEU A 194 -15.79 -4.77 14.07
C LEU A 194 -17.23 -4.22 14.16
N ILE A 195 -18.08 -4.81 15.00
CA ILE A 195 -19.47 -4.35 15.19
C ILE A 195 -19.51 -2.87 15.60
N LYS A 196 -18.72 -2.49 16.62
CA LYS A 196 -18.69 -1.12 17.13
C LYS A 196 -18.08 -0.17 16.11
N LEU A 197 -17.01 -0.60 15.43
CA LEU A 197 -16.35 0.20 14.38
C LEU A 197 -17.32 0.51 13.23
N ILE A 198 -17.99 -0.51 12.70
CA ILE A 198 -18.93 -0.35 11.58
C ILE A 198 -20.14 0.49 12.02
N THR A 199 -20.69 0.24 13.21
CA THR A 199 -21.81 1.04 13.72
C THR A 199 -21.45 2.52 13.86
N LYS A 200 -20.23 2.82 14.36
CA LYS A 200 -19.71 4.19 14.46
C LYS A 200 -19.51 4.83 13.08
N PHE A 201 -19.01 4.07 12.12
CA PHE A 201 -18.77 4.52 10.75
C PHE A 201 -20.05 4.85 10.00
N ILE A 202 -21.11 4.00 10.12
CA ILE A 202 -22.38 4.19 9.41
C ILE A 202 -23.19 5.37 9.99
N LYS A 203 -23.01 5.69 11.28
CA LYS A 203 -23.71 6.82 11.93
C LYS A 203 -23.13 8.19 11.64
N LYS A 204 -22.02 8.28 10.89
CA LYS A 204 -21.44 9.52 10.37
C LYS A 204 -22.11 9.95 9.08
#